data_642ec23ca35c372384a7081408bc3971
#
_entry.id   642ec23ca35c372384a7081408bc3971
#
_cell.length_a   1.000
_cell.length_b   1.000
_cell.length_c   1.000
_cell.angle_alpha   90.00
_cell.angle_beta   90.00
_cell.angle_gamma   90.00
#
_symmetry.space_group_name_H-M   'P 1'
#
loop_
_entity.id
_entity.type
_entity.pdbx_description
1 polymer ?
#
loop_
_entity_poly.entity_id
_entity_poly.type
_entity_poly.pdbx_seq_one_letter_code
_entity_poly.pdbx_strand_id
1 'polypeptide(L)'
;MKTLVFGGKLVNEGATRVASVVVDGDTITDIIEGTETPRGDYDSIVDATGCFVMPGVIDCHVHFRDPGLTEKADMETESRAAAYGGVTTYFDMPNTKPQTTTEEALNAKFEDAAKKSHVNYSFFIGATNDNIDCVTGIDPHRVPGIKLFMGSSTGNMLVDRQDVLHELFSKATLPLMAHCED
;
A
#
# COMPACT_ATOMS: atom_id res chain seq x y z
N MET A 1 -20.67 12.93 2.76
CA MET A 1 -21.69 11.89 2.41
C MET A 1 -21.64 10.84 3.51
N LYS A 2 -22.76 10.67 4.19
CA LYS A 2 -22.84 9.76 5.33
C LYS A 2 -23.38 8.39 4.89
N THR A 3 -22.59 7.35 5.05
CA THR A 3 -22.94 5.98 4.63
C THR A 3 -23.07 5.06 5.86
N LEU A 4 -24.14 4.28 5.90
CA LEU A 4 -24.33 3.20 6.86
C LEU A 4 -24.02 1.87 6.18
N VAL A 5 -23.06 1.11 6.69
CA VAL A 5 -22.85 -0.31 6.36
C VAL A 5 -23.57 -1.12 7.43
N PHE A 6 -24.71 -1.74 7.08
CA PHE A 6 -25.65 -2.30 8.03
C PHE A 6 -25.54 -3.83 8.14
N GLY A 7 -25.68 -4.36 9.35
CA GLY A 7 -26.06 -5.76 9.62
C GLY A 7 -24.99 -6.82 9.34
N GLY A 8 -23.76 -6.43 9.05
CA GLY A 8 -22.68 -7.36 8.76
C GLY A 8 -22.03 -7.99 10.00
N LYS A 9 -21.28 -9.07 9.80
CA LYS A 9 -20.37 -9.60 10.81
C LYS A 9 -19.06 -8.82 10.76
N LEU A 10 -18.93 -7.81 11.63
CA LEU A 10 -17.70 -7.03 11.74
C LEU A 10 -16.57 -7.88 12.31
N VAL A 11 -15.46 -7.99 11.56
CA VAL A 11 -14.24 -8.68 11.96
C VAL A 11 -13.14 -7.63 12.09
N ASN A 12 -12.76 -7.33 13.32
CA ASN A 12 -11.71 -6.34 13.63
C ASN A 12 -11.11 -6.62 15.01
N GLU A 13 -9.81 -6.33 15.18
CA GLU A 13 -9.09 -6.40 16.46
C GLU A 13 -9.25 -7.75 17.19
N GLY A 14 -9.22 -8.84 16.42
CA GLY A 14 -9.34 -10.21 16.97
C GLY A 14 -10.75 -10.61 17.41
N ALA A 15 -11.76 -9.77 17.20
CA ALA A 15 -13.15 -10.03 17.52
C ALA A 15 -14.03 -10.14 16.27
N THR A 16 -15.10 -10.94 16.40
CA THR A 16 -16.17 -10.99 15.39
C THR A 16 -17.51 -10.73 16.10
N ARG A 17 -18.22 -9.70 15.63
CA ARG A 17 -19.51 -9.29 16.21
C ARG A 17 -20.47 -8.78 15.13
N VAL A 18 -21.76 -8.87 15.35
CA VAL A 18 -22.74 -8.22 14.49
C VAL A 18 -22.77 -6.73 14.82
N ALA A 19 -22.45 -5.91 13.86
CA ALA A 19 -22.42 -4.47 14.03
C ALA A 19 -22.67 -3.74 12.71
N SER A 20 -23.05 -2.48 12.82
CA SER A 20 -23.13 -1.54 11.71
C SER A 20 -22.03 -0.52 11.81
N VAL A 21 -21.46 -0.11 10.66
CA VAL A 21 -20.38 0.88 10.59
C VAL A 21 -20.95 2.15 9.93
N VAL A 22 -20.74 3.29 10.57
CA VAL A 22 -21.10 4.61 10.02
C VAL A 22 -19.84 5.28 9.49
N VAL A 23 -19.89 5.68 8.23
CA VAL A 23 -18.80 6.41 7.56
C VAL A 23 -19.33 7.78 7.15
N ASP A 24 -18.64 8.85 7.53
CA ASP A 24 -18.92 10.22 7.08
C ASP A 24 -17.72 10.76 6.30
N GLY A 25 -17.93 10.99 5.01
CA GLY A 25 -16.84 11.30 4.09
C GLY A 25 -15.85 10.13 3.97
N ASP A 26 -14.66 10.33 4.50
CA ASP A 26 -13.53 9.36 4.52
C ASP A 26 -13.25 8.77 5.92
N THR A 27 -14.11 9.08 6.90
CA THR A 27 -13.87 8.75 8.30
C THR A 27 -14.95 7.80 8.84
N ILE A 28 -14.55 6.71 9.52
CA ILE A 28 -15.45 5.89 10.32
C ILE A 28 -15.78 6.68 11.58
N THR A 29 -17.04 7.08 11.73
CA THR A 29 -17.50 7.92 12.84
C THR A 29 -18.16 7.15 13.96
N ASP A 30 -18.68 5.94 13.65
CA ASP A 30 -19.33 5.10 14.67
C ASP A 30 -19.32 3.63 14.29
N ILE A 31 -19.34 2.76 15.31
CA ILE A 31 -19.56 1.31 15.20
C ILE A 31 -20.67 0.95 16.20
N ILE A 32 -21.82 0.57 15.68
CA ILE A 32 -23.04 0.33 16.45
C ILE A 32 -23.31 -1.18 16.49
N GLU A 33 -23.16 -1.78 17.67
CA GLU A 33 -23.40 -3.21 17.87
C GLU A 33 -24.89 -3.54 17.87
N GLY A 34 -25.22 -4.70 17.34
CA GLY A 34 -26.57 -5.24 17.30
C GLY A 34 -27.08 -5.53 15.89
N THR A 35 -28.28 -6.07 15.84
CA THR A 35 -28.93 -6.51 14.60
C THR A 35 -29.97 -5.52 14.07
N GLU A 36 -30.30 -4.49 14.85
CA GLU A 36 -31.27 -3.49 14.47
C GLU A 36 -30.62 -2.40 13.60
N THR A 37 -31.35 -1.90 12.61
CA THR A 37 -30.89 -0.79 11.80
C THR A 37 -30.75 0.47 12.66
N PRO A 38 -29.54 1.05 12.77
CA PRO A 38 -29.34 2.26 13.54
C PRO A 38 -30.21 3.41 13.00
N ARG A 39 -30.83 4.15 13.91
CA ARG A 39 -31.60 5.34 13.55
C ARG A 39 -30.66 6.48 13.18
N GLY A 40 -30.97 7.20 12.14
CA GLY A 40 -30.19 8.35 11.67
C GLY A 40 -30.52 8.71 10.24
N ASP A 41 -30.02 9.87 9.82
CA ASP A 41 -30.09 10.30 8.43
C ASP A 41 -28.81 9.85 7.71
N TYR A 42 -28.96 8.99 6.72
CA TYR A 42 -27.87 8.45 5.90
C TYR A 42 -28.14 8.75 4.42
N ASP A 43 -27.12 9.24 3.74
CA ASP A 43 -27.17 9.47 2.29
C ASP A 43 -27.16 8.15 1.49
N SER A 44 -26.54 7.12 2.08
CA SER A 44 -26.42 5.77 1.50
C SER A 44 -26.48 4.71 2.57
N ILE A 45 -27.12 3.57 2.25
CA ILE A 45 -27.14 2.38 3.11
C ILE A 45 -26.65 1.18 2.29
N VAL A 46 -25.63 0.50 2.81
CA VAL A 46 -25.11 -0.75 2.26
C VAL A 46 -25.58 -1.88 3.17
N ASP A 47 -26.45 -2.74 2.67
CA ASP A 47 -26.89 -3.95 3.38
C ASP A 47 -25.79 -5.01 3.29
N ALA A 48 -25.13 -5.25 4.42
CA ALA A 48 -24.09 -6.27 4.58
C ALA A 48 -24.60 -7.53 5.31
N THR A 49 -25.92 -7.70 5.40
CA THR A 49 -26.52 -8.88 6.07
C THR A 49 -26.00 -10.17 5.44
N GLY A 50 -25.46 -11.06 6.27
CA GLY A 50 -24.83 -12.32 5.83
C GLY A 50 -23.39 -12.18 5.34
N CYS A 51 -22.85 -10.97 5.25
CA CYS A 51 -21.47 -10.72 4.86
C CYS A 51 -20.54 -10.52 6.07
N PHE A 52 -19.25 -10.74 5.85
CA PHE A 52 -18.24 -10.23 6.75
C PHE A 52 -17.89 -8.79 6.35
N VAL A 53 -17.78 -7.91 7.34
CA VAL A 53 -17.29 -6.53 7.19
C VAL A 53 -15.95 -6.46 7.90
N MET A 54 -14.92 -6.09 7.19
CA MET A 54 -13.56 -5.99 7.71
C MET A 54 -12.84 -4.77 7.15
N PRO A 55 -11.77 -4.29 7.80
CA PRO A 55 -10.91 -3.28 7.21
C PRO A 55 -10.43 -3.71 5.83
N GLY A 56 -10.26 -2.75 4.92
CA GLY A 56 -9.69 -3.03 3.61
C GLY A 56 -8.29 -3.62 3.73
N VAL A 57 -7.99 -4.60 2.88
CA VAL A 57 -6.69 -5.27 2.90
C VAL A 57 -5.61 -4.29 2.40
N ILE A 58 -4.47 -4.29 3.07
CA ILE A 58 -3.26 -3.61 2.64
C ILE A 58 -2.30 -4.65 2.08
N ASP A 59 -2.02 -4.60 0.77
CA ASP A 59 -1.02 -5.45 0.16
C ASP A 59 0.34 -4.73 0.17
N CYS A 60 1.24 -5.21 1.02
CA CYS A 60 2.53 -4.57 1.26
C CYS A 60 3.60 -4.93 0.23
N HIS A 61 3.32 -5.76 -0.78
CA HIS A 61 4.31 -6.24 -1.73
C HIS A 61 3.73 -6.58 -3.09
N VAL A 62 3.58 -5.58 -3.95
CA VAL A 62 3.10 -5.78 -5.31
C VAL A 62 4.13 -5.36 -6.36
N HIS A 63 3.95 -5.85 -7.58
CA HIS A 63 4.73 -5.49 -8.76
C HIS A 63 3.78 -5.12 -9.90
N PHE A 64 3.27 -3.89 -9.90
CA PHE A 64 2.34 -3.40 -10.92
C PHE A 64 3.03 -3.02 -12.24
N ARG A 65 4.39 -3.08 -12.26
CA ARG A 65 5.20 -2.96 -13.46
C ARG A 65 5.15 -1.58 -14.17
N ASP A 66 4.48 -0.64 -13.59
CA ASP A 66 4.34 0.72 -14.07
C ASP A 66 5.19 1.68 -13.19
N PRO A 67 6.03 2.50 -13.77
CA PRO A 67 6.24 2.75 -15.20
C PRO A 67 7.15 1.73 -15.92
N GLY A 68 7.01 1.69 -17.24
CA GLY A 68 7.99 1.17 -18.19
C GLY A 68 8.06 -0.33 -18.42
N LEU A 69 7.20 -1.12 -17.79
CA LEU A 69 7.04 -2.56 -18.01
C LEU A 69 5.56 -2.93 -18.22
N THR A 70 4.82 -2.00 -18.81
CA THR A 70 3.35 -2.06 -18.90
C THR A 70 2.82 -3.12 -19.87
N GLU A 71 3.70 -3.77 -20.61
CA GLU A 71 3.35 -4.97 -21.36
C GLU A 71 3.01 -6.19 -20.47
N LYS A 72 3.37 -6.12 -19.18
CA LYS A 72 3.08 -7.17 -18.20
C LYS A 72 1.87 -6.84 -17.35
N ALA A 73 1.81 -5.59 -16.88
CA ALA A 73 0.77 -5.07 -16.00
C ALA A 73 0.92 -3.54 -15.91
N ASP A 74 -0.12 -2.82 -15.53
CA ASP A 74 -0.08 -1.38 -15.29
C ASP A 74 -0.87 -0.99 -14.03
N MET A 75 -0.64 0.23 -13.52
CA MET A 75 -1.28 0.69 -12.28
C MET A 75 -2.80 0.77 -12.39
N GLU A 76 -3.33 1.12 -13.55
CA GLU A 76 -4.76 1.30 -13.74
C GLU A 76 -5.49 -0.04 -13.63
N THR A 77 -5.05 -1.03 -14.38
CA THR A 77 -5.69 -2.36 -14.40
C THR A 77 -5.48 -3.14 -13.11
N GLU A 78 -4.26 -3.10 -12.56
CA GLU A 78 -3.92 -3.84 -11.35
C GLU A 78 -4.55 -3.23 -10.09
N SER A 79 -4.64 -1.90 -9.99
CA SER A 79 -5.34 -1.27 -8.86
C SER A 79 -6.85 -1.49 -8.91
N ARG A 80 -7.42 -1.60 -10.10
CA ARG A 80 -8.83 -2.00 -10.29
C ARG A 80 -9.05 -3.44 -9.85
N ALA A 81 -8.15 -4.35 -10.23
CA ALA A 81 -8.20 -5.75 -9.79
C ALA A 81 -8.05 -5.86 -8.26
N ALA A 82 -7.14 -5.07 -7.67
CA ALA A 82 -6.96 -4.95 -6.23
C ALA A 82 -8.27 -4.53 -5.53
N ALA A 83 -8.90 -3.46 -6.00
CA ALA A 83 -10.21 -3.00 -5.49
C ALA A 83 -11.27 -4.10 -5.57
N TYR A 84 -11.34 -4.81 -6.68
CA TYR A 84 -12.28 -5.90 -6.90
C TYR A 84 -12.06 -7.07 -5.94
N GLY A 85 -10.80 -7.31 -5.54
CA GLY A 85 -10.42 -8.32 -4.55
C GLY A 85 -10.53 -7.86 -3.08
N GLY A 86 -10.92 -6.60 -2.82
CA GLY A 86 -10.99 -6.04 -1.46
C GLY A 86 -9.66 -5.50 -0.92
N VAL A 87 -8.64 -5.39 -1.77
CA VAL A 87 -7.40 -4.67 -1.44
C VAL A 87 -7.64 -3.18 -1.65
N THR A 88 -7.56 -2.41 -0.58
CA THR A 88 -7.84 -0.95 -0.59
C THR A 88 -6.59 -0.10 -0.56
N THR A 89 -5.45 -0.71 -0.35
CA THR A 89 -4.14 -0.05 -0.33
C THR A 89 -3.07 -1.03 -0.82
N TYR A 90 -2.16 -0.56 -1.65
CA TYR A 90 -0.99 -1.36 -2.05
C TYR A 90 0.32 -0.58 -1.89
N PHE A 91 1.41 -1.33 -1.71
CA PHE A 91 2.77 -0.79 -1.73
C PHE A 91 3.56 -1.47 -2.85
N ASP A 92 3.87 -0.68 -3.90
CA ASP A 92 4.54 -1.23 -5.09
C ASP A 92 6.06 -1.14 -4.99
N MET A 93 6.70 -2.15 -5.54
CA MET A 93 8.15 -2.33 -5.51
C MET A 93 8.86 -1.41 -6.50
N PRO A 94 10.14 -1.05 -6.24
CA PRO A 94 10.86 -0.04 -7.02
C PRO A 94 11.46 -0.55 -8.33
N ASN A 95 11.38 -1.84 -8.65
CA ASN A 95 12.01 -2.44 -9.83
C ASN A 95 11.21 -2.24 -11.11
N THR A 96 10.98 -0.99 -11.47
CA THR A 96 10.30 -0.47 -12.66
C THR A 96 11.30 0.11 -13.67
N LYS A 97 10.86 0.75 -14.74
CA LYS A 97 11.68 1.48 -15.71
C LYS A 97 11.12 2.87 -15.98
N PRO A 98 11.77 3.94 -15.44
CA PRO A 98 12.96 3.88 -14.60
C PRO A 98 12.71 3.20 -13.25
N GLN A 99 13.80 2.75 -12.61
CA GLN A 99 13.75 2.23 -11.26
C GLN A 99 13.45 3.36 -10.26
N THR A 100 12.68 3.09 -9.22
CA THR A 100 12.35 4.08 -8.18
C THR A 100 13.48 4.14 -7.14
N THR A 101 14.63 4.67 -7.53
CA THR A 101 15.87 4.74 -6.72
C THR A 101 16.31 6.16 -6.42
N THR A 102 15.57 7.16 -6.89
CA THR A 102 15.79 8.57 -6.62
C THR A 102 14.49 9.24 -6.20
N GLU A 103 14.60 10.41 -5.59
CA GLU A 103 13.44 11.19 -5.18
C GLU A 103 12.61 11.68 -6.37
N GLU A 104 13.27 12.01 -7.49
CA GLU A 104 12.60 12.42 -8.73
C GLU A 104 11.76 11.29 -9.32
N ALA A 105 12.33 10.07 -9.39
CA ALA A 105 11.61 8.89 -9.87
C ALA A 105 10.43 8.52 -8.96
N LEU A 106 10.60 8.67 -7.64
CA LEU A 106 9.53 8.48 -6.67
C LEU A 106 8.41 9.51 -6.86
N ASN A 107 8.74 10.78 -7.02
CA ASN A 107 7.76 11.86 -7.27
C ASN A 107 6.97 11.61 -8.55
N ALA A 108 7.66 11.29 -9.65
CA ALA A 108 7.02 10.98 -10.92
C ALA A 108 6.07 9.79 -10.82
N LYS A 109 6.43 8.76 -10.04
CA LYS A 109 5.58 7.59 -9.80
C LYS A 109 4.33 7.94 -9.00
N PHE A 110 4.43 8.81 -7.99
CA PHE A 110 3.28 9.35 -7.25
C PHE A 110 2.35 10.16 -8.14
N GLU A 111 2.89 11.03 -9.00
CA GLU A 111 2.10 11.84 -9.94
C GLU A 111 1.35 10.97 -10.97
N ASP A 112 1.96 9.88 -11.40
CA ASP A 112 1.34 8.94 -12.32
C ASP A 112 0.25 8.12 -11.64
N ALA A 113 0.50 7.62 -10.44
CA ALA A 113 -0.47 6.89 -9.63
C ALA A 113 -1.71 7.73 -9.27
N ALA A 114 -1.54 9.04 -9.05
CA ALA A 114 -2.66 9.95 -8.79
C ALA A 114 -3.67 10.03 -9.94
N LYS A 115 -3.26 9.65 -11.15
CA LYS A 115 -4.10 9.64 -12.35
C LYS A 115 -4.70 8.27 -12.66
N LYS A 116 -4.05 7.20 -12.20
CA LYS A 116 -4.33 5.82 -12.61
C LYS A 116 -4.92 4.95 -11.51
N SER A 117 -4.50 5.15 -10.25
CA SER A 117 -4.86 4.23 -9.17
C SER A 117 -6.31 4.38 -8.73
N HIS A 118 -6.99 3.25 -8.56
CA HIS A 118 -8.36 3.14 -8.04
C HIS A 118 -8.42 2.92 -6.52
N VAL A 119 -7.27 2.67 -5.88
CA VAL A 119 -7.15 2.45 -4.43
C VAL A 119 -5.98 3.26 -3.88
N ASN A 120 -5.84 3.33 -2.56
CA ASN A 120 -4.72 3.99 -1.92
C ASN A 120 -3.39 3.30 -2.30
N TYR A 121 -2.31 4.08 -2.32
CA TYR A 121 -1.01 3.58 -2.74
C TYR A 121 0.14 4.26 -2.00
N SER A 122 1.26 3.54 -1.93
CA SER A 122 2.57 4.09 -1.66
C SER A 122 3.62 3.23 -2.36
N PHE A 123 4.87 3.70 -2.36
CA PHE A 123 5.96 3.10 -3.14
C PHE A 123 7.19 2.93 -2.27
N PHE A 124 7.80 1.75 -2.33
CA PHE A 124 9.14 1.57 -1.77
C PHE A 124 10.17 2.32 -2.60
N ILE A 125 11.12 2.96 -1.92
CA ILE A 125 12.33 3.43 -2.59
C ILE A 125 13.37 2.32 -2.59
N GLY A 126 14.06 2.14 -3.72
CA GLY A 126 15.06 1.09 -3.90
C GLY A 126 16.44 1.55 -3.50
N ALA A 127 17.13 0.75 -2.67
CA ALA A 127 18.54 0.95 -2.40
C ALA A 127 19.40 0.45 -3.58
N THR A 128 20.54 1.11 -3.76
CA THR A 128 21.63 0.74 -4.68
C THR A 128 22.96 0.89 -3.96
N ASN A 129 24.05 0.46 -4.58
CA ASN A 129 25.38 0.68 -4.02
C ASN A 129 25.78 2.19 -3.93
N ASP A 130 25.02 3.09 -4.57
CA ASP A 130 25.42 4.47 -4.77
C ASP A 130 24.42 5.51 -4.25
N ASN A 131 23.28 5.11 -3.62
CA ASN A 131 22.22 6.04 -3.24
C ASN A 131 21.85 6.01 -1.75
N ILE A 132 22.73 5.55 -0.87
CA ILE A 132 22.42 5.36 0.56
C ILE A 132 21.95 6.65 1.22
N ASP A 133 22.62 7.78 0.98
CA ASP A 133 22.20 9.06 1.56
C ASP A 133 20.80 9.50 1.08
N CYS A 134 20.44 9.21 -0.18
CA CYS A 134 19.11 9.47 -0.70
C CYS A 134 18.05 8.65 0.03
N VAL A 135 18.22 7.32 0.12
CA VAL A 135 17.21 6.44 0.71
C VAL A 135 17.08 6.58 2.22
N THR A 136 18.17 6.91 2.90
CA THR A 136 18.16 7.14 4.36
C THR A 136 17.68 8.54 4.74
N GLY A 137 17.74 9.50 3.81
CA GLY A 137 17.25 10.87 4.00
C GLY A 137 15.81 11.12 3.56
N ILE A 138 15.13 10.10 3.00
CA ILE A 138 13.75 10.22 2.53
C ILE A 138 12.77 10.51 3.68
N ASP A 139 11.76 11.32 3.44
CA ASP A 139 10.70 11.56 4.42
C ASP A 139 9.96 10.26 4.75
N PRO A 140 9.99 9.82 6.03
CA PRO A 140 9.37 8.57 6.46
C PRO A 140 7.84 8.55 6.33
N HIS A 141 7.19 9.69 6.18
CA HIS A 141 5.75 9.78 5.96
C HIS A 141 5.33 9.55 4.50
N ARG A 142 6.30 9.47 3.60
CA ARG A 142 6.03 9.33 2.15
C ARG A 142 6.13 7.92 1.64
N VAL A 143 6.95 7.08 2.27
CA VAL A 143 7.27 5.74 1.79
C VAL A 143 7.08 4.71 2.89
N PRO A 144 6.62 3.48 2.60
CA PRO A 144 6.45 2.43 3.61
C PRO A 144 7.79 1.86 4.08
N GLY A 145 8.87 2.06 3.31
CA GLY A 145 10.18 1.54 3.62
C GLY A 145 11.15 1.59 2.45
N ILE A 146 12.31 1.02 2.68
CA ILE A 146 13.39 0.88 1.69
C ILE A 146 13.43 -0.56 1.20
N LYS A 147 13.41 -0.76 -0.12
CA LYS A 147 13.59 -2.10 -0.73
C LYS A 147 15.06 -2.33 -1.02
N LEU A 148 15.54 -3.49 -0.58
CA LEU A 148 16.92 -3.95 -0.75
C LEU A 148 16.93 -5.27 -1.52
N PHE A 149 17.81 -5.41 -2.53
CA PHE A 149 18.09 -6.67 -3.21
C PHE A 149 19.53 -7.08 -2.93
N MET A 150 19.73 -8.23 -2.25
CA MET A 150 21.03 -8.71 -1.83
C MET A 150 21.55 -9.89 -2.68
N GLY A 151 20.67 -10.73 -3.21
CA GLY A 151 21.04 -11.92 -3.97
C GLY A 151 20.98 -11.70 -5.47
N SER A 152 19.82 -11.40 -6.00
CA SER A 152 19.64 -11.11 -7.43
C SER A 152 18.72 -9.91 -7.65
N SER A 153 18.97 -9.14 -8.68
CA SER A 153 18.15 -8.02 -9.09
C SER A 153 18.30 -7.71 -10.58
N THR A 154 17.38 -6.89 -11.09
CA THR A 154 17.45 -6.33 -12.44
C THR A 154 18.07 -4.92 -12.41
N GLY A 155 18.91 -4.61 -13.39
CA GLY A 155 19.58 -3.32 -13.49
C GLY A 155 20.65 -3.15 -12.39
N ASN A 156 20.72 -1.96 -11.78
CA ASN A 156 21.71 -1.59 -10.78
C ASN A 156 21.19 -1.64 -9.33
N MET A 157 20.10 -2.38 -9.06
CA MET A 157 19.51 -2.45 -7.73
C MET A 157 20.11 -3.54 -6.83
N LEU A 158 21.08 -4.30 -7.33
CA LEU A 158 21.84 -5.23 -6.47
C LEU A 158 22.74 -4.43 -5.53
N VAL A 159 22.62 -4.69 -4.23
CA VAL A 159 23.52 -4.16 -3.19
C VAL A 159 24.31 -5.31 -2.63
N ASP A 160 25.52 -5.46 -3.10
CA ASP A 160 26.44 -6.56 -2.79
C ASP A 160 27.73 -6.11 -2.06
N ARG A 161 27.95 -4.81 -1.96
CA ARG A 161 29.08 -4.25 -1.23
C ARG A 161 28.83 -4.28 0.27
N GLN A 162 29.70 -4.94 1.02
CA GLN A 162 29.58 -5.11 2.48
C GLN A 162 29.60 -3.77 3.24
N ASP A 163 30.44 -2.83 2.80
CA ASP A 163 30.52 -1.49 3.39
C ASP A 163 29.20 -0.73 3.23
N VAL A 164 28.56 -0.83 2.06
CA VAL A 164 27.28 -0.21 1.76
C VAL A 164 26.13 -0.86 2.55
N LEU A 165 26.15 -2.18 2.67
CA LEU A 165 25.17 -2.91 3.50
C LEU A 165 25.29 -2.49 4.97
N HIS A 166 26.50 -2.45 5.52
CA HIS A 166 26.72 -1.98 6.89
C HIS A 166 26.22 -0.55 7.09
N GLU A 167 26.51 0.33 6.16
CA GLU A 167 26.08 1.72 6.20
C GLU A 167 24.53 1.82 6.17
N LEU A 168 23.89 1.12 5.22
CA LEU A 168 22.43 1.11 5.08
C LEU A 168 21.75 0.61 6.36
N PHE A 169 22.17 -0.55 6.90
CA PHE A 169 21.56 -1.11 8.11
C PHE A 169 21.84 -0.26 9.36
N SER A 170 22.90 0.53 9.37
CA SER A 170 23.23 1.42 10.49
C SER A 170 22.48 2.75 10.45
N LYS A 171 22.19 3.27 9.24
CA LYS A 171 21.57 4.59 9.05
C LYS A 171 20.05 4.52 8.85
N ALA A 172 19.51 3.40 8.36
CA ALA A 172 18.10 3.29 8.03
C ALA A 172 17.21 3.46 9.27
N THR A 173 16.30 4.41 9.21
CA THR A 173 15.25 4.64 10.22
C THR A 173 13.91 4.06 9.79
N LEU A 174 13.77 3.72 8.50
CA LEU A 174 12.62 3.09 7.91
C LEU A 174 12.76 1.56 7.87
N PRO A 175 11.65 0.81 7.79
CA PRO A 175 11.70 -0.63 7.55
C PRO A 175 12.51 -0.97 6.31
N LEU A 176 13.41 -1.94 6.42
CA LEU A 176 14.14 -2.51 5.29
C LEU A 176 13.44 -3.80 4.84
N MET A 177 13.00 -3.84 3.60
CA MET A 177 12.41 -5.03 2.99
C MET A 177 13.43 -5.66 2.04
N ALA A 178 14.06 -6.73 2.47
CA ALA A 178 15.15 -7.36 1.74
C ALA A 178 14.66 -8.55 0.90
N HIS A 179 15.20 -8.68 -0.31
CA HIS A 179 15.21 -9.88 -1.11
C HIS A 179 16.61 -10.51 -0.95
N CYS A 180 16.66 -11.66 -0.28
CA CYS A 180 17.92 -12.26 0.19
C CYS A 180 18.08 -13.69 -0.33
N GLU A 181 17.58 -13.96 -1.52
CA GLU A 181 17.76 -15.27 -2.17
C GLU A 181 19.24 -15.46 -2.51
N ASP A 182 19.83 -16.59 -2.07
CA ASP A 182 21.23 -16.97 -2.28
C ASP A 182 21.34 -18.07 -3.36
#